data_bb671b8c8953650d6ae13b9a02467997
#
_entry.id   bb671b8c8953650d6ae13b9a02467997
#
_cell.length_a   1.000
_cell.length_b   1.000
_cell.length_c   1.000
_cell.angle_alpha   90.00
_cell.angle_beta   90.00
_cell.angle_gamma   90.00
#
_symmetry.space_group_name_H-M   'P 1'
#
loop_
_entity.id
_entity.type
_entity.pdbx_description
1 polymer ?
#
loop_
_entity_poly.entity_id
_entity_poly.type
_entity_poly.pdbx_seq_one_letter_code
_entity_poly.pdbx_strand_id
1 'polypeptide(L)'
;MHIVHYRADNYAAYLADNAGIDSFSLPFTLTNAEYIGMQDPVILTTNEGGEMLPIPEQLNVLVNKAFNLASLQRKDNQDKKLALLFWNHPPGETNQGASNLNVPRSLEKLTSDLQKEGYQVSPVAEQTIIDAVAAMLKPSYRPDHLDELMDTALWSFLPLEAYQAWFKTLPEEVQSEINGYWGEANNYAGLVA
;
A
#
# COMPACT_ATOMS: atom_id res chain seq x y z
N MET A 1 10.74 -14.28 -4.66
CA MET A 1 11.45 -13.73 -3.47
C MET A 1 12.92 -14.14 -3.52
N HIS A 2 13.81 -13.30 -3.08
CA HIS A 2 15.20 -13.69 -2.85
C HIS A 2 15.75 -13.03 -1.57
N ILE A 3 16.80 -13.60 -1.04
CA ILE A 3 17.42 -13.18 0.22
C ILE A 3 18.64 -12.33 -0.09
N VAL A 4 18.77 -11.22 0.61
CA VAL A 4 19.89 -10.29 0.51
C VAL A 4 20.60 -10.20 1.86
N HIS A 5 21.91 -10.08 1.83
CA HIS A 5 22.74 -9.82 3.00
C HIS A 5 22.98 -8.32 3.14
N TYR A 6 22.83 -7.78 4.35
CA TYR A 6 23.22 -6.41 4.66
C TYR A 6 24.74 -6.31 4.76
N ARG A 7 25.35 -5.62 3.83
CA ARG A 7 26.82 -5.63 3.64
C ARG A 7 27.57 -4.57 4.43
N ALA A 8 26.86 -3.53 4.88
CA ALA A 8 27.52 -2.37 5.45
C ALA A 8 28.15 -2.68 6.83
N ASP A 9 27.46 -3.39 7.72
CA ASP A 9 27.94 -3.71 9.06
C ASP A 9 27.00 -4.68 9.80
N ASN A 10 26.97 -4.58 11.13
CA ASN A 10 26.22 -5.40 12.07
C ASN A 10 24.72 -4.99 12.18
N TYR A 11 24.02 -5.69 13.05
CA TYR A 11 22.57 -5.47 13.28
C TYR A 11 22.26 -4.07 13.80
N ALA A 12 23.09 -3.50 14.67
CA ALA A 12 22.86 -2.14 15.17
C ALA A 12 22.99 -1.09 14.04
N ALA A 13 23.94 -1.26 13.13
CA ALA A 13 24.06 -0.43 11.94
C ALA A 13 22.86 -0.59 11.00
N TYR A 14 22.38 -1.83 10.82
CA TYR A 14 21.17 -2.09 10.03
C TYR A 14 19.95 -1.35 10.59
N LEU A 15 19.73 -1.36 11.91
CA LEU A 15 18.61 -0.64 12.53
C LEU A 15 18.70 0.88 12.41
N ALA A 16 19.91 1.42 12.32
CA ALA A 16 20.15 2.84 12.14
C ALA A 16 20.12 3.32 10.68
N ASP A 17 20.09 2.38 9.73
CA ASP A 17 20.18 2.67 8.31
C ASP A 17 18.78 2.77 7.67
N ASN A 18 18.41 3.97 7.25
CA ASN A 18 17.15 4.23 6.56
C ASN A 18 17.22 3.91 5.05
N ALA A 19 18.38 3.62 4.49
CA ALA A 19 18.56 3.35 3.07
C ALA A 19 18.41 1.86 2.71
N GLY A 20 18.74 0.96 3.63
CA GLY A 20 18.63 -0.49 3.46
C GLY A 20 19.69 -1.09 2.54
N ILE A 21 19.47 -1.14 1.24
CA ILE A 21 20.44 -1.61 0.26
C ILE A 21 21.22 -0.42 -0.28
N ASP A 22 22.54 -0.45 -0.16
CA ASP A 22 23.41 0.60 -0.69
C ASP A 22 23.33 0.70 -2.23
N SER A 23 23.57 1.89 -2.77
CA SER A 23 23.45 2.17 -4.19
C SER A 23 24.43 1.38 -5.07
N PHE A 24 25.58 0.97 -4.53
CA PHE A 24 26.53 0.14 -5.25
C PHE A 24 26.04 -1.31 -5.39
N SER A 25 25.41 -1.85 -4.36
CA SER A 25 24.83 -3.21 -4.36
C SER A 25 23.53 -3.32 -5.14
N LEU A 26 22.82 -2.22 -5.35
CA LEU A 26 21.49 -2.18 -5.95
C LEU A 26 21.40 -2.85 -7.33
N PRO A 27 22.33 -2.63 -8.30
CA PRO A 27 22.28 -3.31 -9.58
C PRO A 27 22.42 -4.83 -9.47
N PHE A 28 23.22 -5.31 -8.52
CA PHE A 28 23.48 -6.74 -8.34
C PHE A 28 22.36 -7.43 -7.59
N THR A 29 21.77 -6.75 -6.62
CA THR A 29 20.73 -7.33 -5.74
C THR A 29 19.32 -7.18 -6.29
N LEU A 30 19.02 -6.11 -7.02
CA LEU A 30 17.69 -5.87 -7.59
C LEU A 30 17.70 -6.14 -9.10
N THR A 31 18.43 -5.37 -9.87
CA THR A 31 18.33 -5.39 -11.33
C THR A 31 18.68 -6.75 -11.93
N ASN A 32 19.80 -7.34 -11.52
CA ASN A 32 20.21 -8.66 -12.04
C ASN A 32 19.26 -9.77 -11.57
N ALA A 33 18.74 -9.66 -10.34
CA ALA A 33 17.78 -10.62 -9.81
C ALA A 33 16.45 -10.56 -10.57
N GLU A 34 15.94 -9.37 -10.83
CA GLU A 34 14.71 -9.17 -11.61
C GLU A 34 14.85 -9.66 -13.05
N TYR A 35 16.02 -9.50 -13.64
CA TYR A 35 16.31 -9.98 -15.00
C TYR A 35 16.12 -11.50 -15.17
N ILE A 36 16.33 -12.26 -14.10
CA ILE A 36 16.14 -13.72 -14.07
C ILE A 36 14.84 -14.14 -13.36
N GLY A 37 13.92 -13.20 -13.15
CA GLY A 37 12.60 -13.46 -12.57
C GLY A 37 12.57 -13.57 -11.05
N MET A 38 13.65 -13.24 -10.36
CA MET A 38 13.65 -13.12 -8.90
C MET A 38 13.15 -11.73 -8.48
N GLN A 39 12.10 -11.70 -7.70
CA GLN A 39 11.46 -10.48 -7.21
C GLN A 39 11.47 -10.44 -5.69
N ASP A 40 11.11 -9.28 -5.12
CA ASP A 40 10.83 -9.13 -3.71
C ASP A 40 12.04 -9.48 -2.83
N PRO A 41 13.11 -8.65 -2.84
CA PRO A 41 14.29 -8.84 -2.01
C PRO A 41 13.97 -8.62 -0.53
N VAL A 42 14.50 -9.52 0.32
CA VAL A 42 14.41 -9.40 1.77
C VAL A 42 15.83 -9.38 2.33
N ILE A 43 16.21 -8.31 3.02
CA ILE A 43 17.47 -8.24 3.75
C ILE A 43 17.31 -9.13 4.99
N LEU A 44 17.98 -10.27 5.00
CA LEU A 44 17.75 -11.30 6.01
C LEU A 44 18.87 -11.42 7.03
N THR A 45 20.09 -11.05 6.68
CA THR A 45 21.27 -11.29 7.53
C THR A 45 22.15 -10.07 7.65
N THR A 46 22.82 -9.92 8.79
CA THR A 46 23.89 -8.98 9.08
C THR A 46 25.20 -9.71 9.38
N ASN A 47 26.31 -8.99 9.48
CA ASN A 47 27.62 -9.53 9.86
C ASN A 47 27.91 -9.19 11.33
N GLU A 48 28.00 -10.21 12.17
CA GLU A 48 28.32 -10.06 13.59
C GLU A 48 29.71 -10.67 13.85
N GLY A 49 30.75 -9.83 13.84
CA GLY A 49 32.12 -10.30 14.13
C GLY A 49 32.68 -11.33 13.14
N GLY A 50 32.22 -11.32 11.90
CA GLY A 50 32.62 -12.26 10.84
C GLY A 50 31.61 -13.40 10.61
N GLU A 51 30.58 -13.49 11.42
CA GLU A 51 29.51 -14.47 11.25
C GLU A 51 28.25 -13.81 10.66
N MET A 52 27.61 -14.47 9.70
CA MET A 52 26.34 -14.05 9.15
C MET A 52 25.21 -14.54 10.04
N LEU A 53 24.57 -13.61 10.76
CA LEU A 53 23.43 -13.93 11.61
C LEU A 53 22.13 -13.40 11.03
N PRO A 54 21.00 -14.12 11.21
CA PRO A 54 19.70 -13.67 10.73
C PRO A 54 19.19 -12.49 11.53
N ILE A 55 18.47 -11.59 10.85
CA ILE A 55 17.69 -10.52 11.44
C ILE A 55 16.33 -11.11 11.83
N PRO A 56 15.99 -11.21 13.14
CA PRO A 56 14.81 -11.96 13.58
C PRO A 56 13.49 -11.44 12.99
N GLU A 57 13.34 -10.12 12.91
CA GLU A 57 12.15 -9.45 12.37
C GLU A 57 12.00 -9.76 10.87
N GLN A 58 13.10 -9.70 10.13
CA GLN A 58 13.12 -10.00 8.69
C GLN A 58 12.89 -11.48 8.40
N LEU A 59 13.35 -12.36 9.28
CA LEU A 59 13.04 -13.78 9.18
C LEU A 59 11.54 -14.04 9.28
N ASN A 60 10.85 -13.41 10.23
CA ASN A 60 9.40 -13.49 10.35
C ASN A 60 8.68 -12.93 9.11
N VAL A 61 9.14 -11.79 8.59
CA VAL A 61 8.61 -11.22 7.34
C VAL A 61 8.77 -12.20 6.19
N LEU A 62 9.96 -12.78 6.02
CA LEU A 62 10.24 -13.76 4.96
C LEU A 62 9.32 -14.97 5.03
N VAL A 63 9.20 -15.57 6.22
CA VAL A 63 8.37 -16.77 6.43
C VAL A 63 6.90 -16.45 6.15
N ASN A 64 6.38 -15.35 6.68
CA ASN A 64 4.99 -14.94 6.47
C ASN A 64 4.71 -14.64 4.99
N LYS A 65 5.62 -13.95 4.29
CA LYS A 65 5.50 -13.70 2.85
C LYS A 65 5.48 -15.00 2.05
N ALA A 66 6.41 -15.93 2.33
CA ALA A 66 6.47 -17.22 1.65
C ALA A 66 5.19 -18.02 1.85
N PHE A 67 4.68 -18.07 3.08
CA PHE A 67 3.42 -18.73 3.41
C PHE A 67 2.24 -18.10 2.69
N ASN A 68 2.15 -16.77 2.70
CA ASN A 68 1.06 -16.03 2.05
C ASN A 68 1.08 -16.23 0.53
N LEU A 69 2.25 -16.20 -0.11
CA LEU A 69 2.39 -16.47 -1.54
C LEU A 69 1.97 -17.90 -1.91
N ALA A 70 2.42 -18.89 -1.13
CA ALA A 70 2.03 -20.29 -1.33
C ALA A 70 0.52 -20.49 -1.13
N SER A 71 -0.05 -19.83 -0.13
CA SER A 71 -1.49 -19.85 0.13
C SER A 71 -2.29 -19.20 -0.99
N LEU A 72 -1.82 -18.04 -1.49
CA LEU A 72 -2.46 -17.32 -2.59
C LEU A 72 -2.47 -18.15 -3.88
N GLN A 73 -1.39 -18.88 -4.18
CA GLN A 73 -1.32 -19.75 -5.36
C GLN A 73 -2.29 -20.93 -5.30
N ARG A 74 -2.60 -21.43 -4.10
CA ARG A 74 -3.49 -22.58 -3.88
C ARG A 74 -4.95 -22.18 -3.70
N LYS A 75 -5.21 -20.91 -3.42
CA LYS A 75 -6.54 -20.40 -3.14
C LYS A 75 -7.33 -20.30 -4.46
N ASP A 76 -8.57 -20.77 -4.46
CA ASP A 76 -9.48 -20.58 -5.59
C ASP A 76 -9.76 -19.09 -5.81
N ASN A 77 -10.01 -18.70 -7.05
CA ASN A 77 -10.23 -17.30 -7.39
C ASN A 77 -11.40 -16.66 -6.63
N GLN A 78 -12.46 -17.43 -6.40
CA GLN A 78 -13.62 -16.98 -5.63
C GLN A 78 -13.31 -16.62 -4.17
N ASP A 79 -12.22 -17.16 -3.60
CA ASP A 79 -11.83 -16.93 -2.20
C ASP A 79 -10.72 -15.86 -2.07
N LYS A 80 -10.23 -15.35 -3.19
CA LYS A 80 -9.23 -14.28 -3.21
C LYS A 80 -9.87 -12.92 -2.99
N LYS A 81 -9.26 -12.11 -2.13
CA LYS A 81 -9.63 -10.70 -1.94
C LYS A 81 -8.65 -9.82 -2.68
N LEU A 82 -9.17 -8.91 -3.47
CA LEU A 82 -8.40 -7.97 -4.29
C LEU A 82 -8.65 -6.55 -3.81
N ALA A 83 -7.60 -5.74 -3.80
CA ALA A 83 -7.69 -4.29 -3.67
C ALA A 83 -7.12 -3.65 -4.94
N LEU A 84 -7.91 -2.80 -5.58
CA LEU A 84 -7.49 -2.02 -6.74
C LEU A 84 -7.28 -0.58 -6.29
N LEU A 85 -6.04 -0.12 -6.35
CA LEU A 85 -5.66 1.22 -5.97
C LEU A 85 -5.36 2.03 -7.23
N PHE A 86 -5.98 3.17 -7.37
CA PHE A 86 -5.67 4.13 -8.43
C PHE A 86 -5.62 5.54 -7.86
N TRP A 87 -4.95 6.43 -8.56
CA TRP A 87 -4.57 7.72 -8.03
C TRP A 87 -5.33 8.86 -8.72
N ASN A 88 -5.73 9.87 -7.93
CA ASN A 88 -6.22 11.13 -8.48
C ASN A 88 -5.03 11.95 -9.00
N HIS A 89 -4.65 11.72 -10.26
CA HIS A 89 -3.53 12.42 -10.88
C HIS A 89 -3.82 12.76 -12.36
N PRO A 90 -3.51 13.99 -12.83
CA PRO A 90 -3.10 15.14 -12.01
C PRO A 90 -4.19 15.55 -11.02
N PRO A 91 -3.87 16.27 -9.91
CA PRO A 91 -4.89 16.70 -8.96
C PRO A 91 -6.03 17.45 -9.64
N GLY A 92 -7.25 17.22 -9.18
CA GLY A 92 -8.44 17.87 -9.73
C GLY A 92 -9.70 17.07 -9.45
N GLU A 93 -10.82 17.75 -9.25
CA GLU A 93 -12.10 17.21 -8.80
C GLU A 93 -12.65 16.07 -9.68
N THR A 94 -12.28 16.03 -10.94
CA THR A 94 -12.74 15.02 -11.91
C THR A 94 -11.61 14.22 -12.56
N ASN A 95 -10.38 14.40 -12.10
CA ASN A 95 -9.24 13.74 -12.72
C ASN A 95 -9.07 12.30 -12.25
N GLN A 96 -9.12 11.36 -13.18
CA GLN A 96 -9.03 9.92 -12.96
C GLN A 96 -8.06 9.31 -13.98
N GLY A 97 -6.90 9.94 -14.14
CA GLY A 97 -5.95 9.56 -15.18
C GLY A 97 -4.77 8.76 -14.65
N ALA A 98 -4.12 8.03 -15.53
CA ALA A 98 -2.81 7.47 -15.34
C ALA A 98 -2.05 7.57 -16.65
N SER A 99 -1.37 8.70 -16.86
CA SER A 99 -0.74 9.04 -18.14
C SER A 99 -1.77 9.01 -19.29
N ASN A 100 -1.64 8.12 -20.26
CA ASN A 100 -2.59 7.97 -21.38
C ASN A 100 -3.62 6.85 -21.15
N LEU A 101 -3.69 6.28 -19.96
CA LEU A 101 -4.64 5.22 -19.64
C LEU A 101 -5.99 5.82 -19.22
N ASN A 102 -7.08 5.38 -19.87
CA ASN A 102 -8.43 5.59 -19.35
C ASN A 102 -8.66 4.63 -18.18
N VAL A 103 -8.49 5.12 -16.95
CA VAL A 103 -8.62 4.31 -15.72
C VAL A 103 -10.03 3.76 -15.53
N PRO A 104 -11.12 4.55 -15.61
CA PRO A 104 -12.47 4.01 -15.46
C PRO A 104 -12.81 2.88 -16.43
N ARG A 105 -12.49 3.05 -17.71
CA ARG A 105 -12.71 2.03 -18.73
C ARG A 105 -11.85 0.79 -18.49
N SER A 106 -10.62 0.96 -18.02
CA SER A 106 -9.74 -0.14 -17.63
C SER A 106 -10.30 -0.94 -16.46
N LEU A 107 -10.89 -0.25 -15.47
CA LEU A 107 -11.53 -0.90 -14.32
C LEU A 107 -12.80 -1.65 -14.72
N GLU A 108 -13.64 -1.10 -15.61
CA GLU A 108 -14.80 -1.82 -16.18
C GLU A 108 -14.36 -3.13 -16.84
N LYS A 109 -13.36 -3.05 -17.71
CA LYS A 109 -12.81 -4.23 -18.37
C LYS A 109 -12.22 -5.22 -17.39
N LEU A 110 -11.44 -4.75 -16.43
CA LEU A 110 -10.78 -5.58 -15.41
C LEU A 110 -11.80 -6.29 -14.52
N THR A 111 -12.81 -5.59 -14.01
CA THR A 111 -13.83 -6.21 -13.16
C THR A 111 -14.65 -7.25 -13.91
N SER A 112 -14.95 -6.99 -15.19
CA SER A 112 -15.62 -7.97 -16.06
C SER A 112 -14.77 -9.22 -16.29
N ASP A 113 -13.46 -9.06 -16.52
CA ASP A 113 -12.57 -10.20 -16.77
C ASP A 113 -12.30 -10.98 -15.48
N LEU A 114 -12.13 -10.31 -14.35
CA LEU A 114 -12.02 -10.97 -13.04
C LEU A 114 -13.25 -11.84 -12.75
N GLN A 115 -14.45 -11.35 -13.03
CA GLN A 115 -15.67 -12.17 -12.88
C GLN A 115 -15.63 -13.43 -13.73
N LYS A 116 -15.20 -13.32 -15.00
CA LYS A 116 -15.09 -14.48 -15.93
C LYS A 116 -14.07 -15.51 -15.42
N GLU A 117 -13.01 -15.03 -14.77
CA GLU A 117 -11.97 -15.86 -14.17
C GLU A 117 -12.38 -16.44 -12.79
N GLY A 118 -13.63 -16.24 -12.38
CA GLY A 118 -14.20 -16.85 -11.17
C GLY A 118 -13.95 -16.08 -9.88
N TYR A 119 -13.50 -14.84 -9.95
CA TYR A 119 -13.43 -13.99 -8.76
C TYR A 119 -14.83 -13.51 -8.35
N GLN A 120 -15.06 -13.36 -7.04
CA GLN A 120 -16.29 -12.78 -6.51
C GLN A 120 -16.26 -11.25 -6.65
N VAL A 121 -16.53 -10.78 -7.85
CA VAL A 121 -16.61 -9.37 -8.19
C VAL A 121 -17.81 -9.13 -9.12
N SER A 122 -18.51 -8.03 -8.90
CA SER A 122 -19.52 -7.54 -9.84
C SER A 122 -18.88 -6.56 -10.82
N PRO A 123 -19.07 -6.73 -12.13
CA PRO A 123 -18.61 -5.75 -13.11
C PRO A 123 -19.20 -4.37 -12.83
N VAL A 124 -18.38 -3.33 -12.95
CA VAL A 124 -18.79 -1.95 -12.72
C VAL A 124 -18.63 -1.17 -14.01
N ALA A 125 -19.67 -0.52 -14.47
CA ALA A 125 -19.64 0.27 -15.71
C ALA A 125 -18.72 1.50 -15.57
N GLU A 126 -18.07 1.88 -16.67
CA GLU A 126 -17.19 3.07 -16.75
C GLU A 126 -17.85 4.32 -16.15
N GLN A 127 -19.09 4.61 -16.52
CA GLN A 127 -19.80 5.80 -16.04
C GLN A 127 -20.05 5.75 -14.53
N THR A 128 -20.39 4.59 -13.98
CA THR A 128 -20.59 4.42 -12.54
C THR A 128 -19.30 4.71 -11.76
N ILE A 129 -18.15 4.30 -12.29
CA ILE A 129 -16.83 4.59 -11.69
C ILE A 129 -16.55 6.10 -11.73
N ILE A 130 -16.80 6.75 -12.87
CA ILE A 130 -16.62 8.19 -13.05
C ILE A 130 -17.45 8.96 -12.03
N ASP A 131 -18.75 8.63 -11.93
CA ASP A 131 -19.67 9.30 -11.04
C ASP A 131 -19.30 9.10 -9.55
N ALA A 132 -18.94 7.87 -9.18
CA ALA A 132 -18.53 7.54 -7.82
C ALA A 132 -17.25 8.29 -7.42
N VAL A 133 -16.23 8.30 -8.28
CA VAL A 133 -14.97 9.00 -7.98
C VAL A 133 -15.17 10.51 -7.93
N ALA A 134 -15.99 11.08 -8.82
CA ALA A 134 -16.32 12.49 -8.76
C ALA A 134 -17.04 12.86 -7.44
N ALA A 135 -17.98 12.03 -6.98
CA ALA A 135 -18.66 12.22 -5.70
C ALA A 135 -17.69 12.12 -4.51
N MET A 136 -16.75 11.16 -4.52
CA MET A 136 -15.74 11.01 -3.45
C MET A 136 -14.70 12.14 -3.43
N LEU A 137 -14.29 12.66 -4.59
CA LEU A 137 -13.32 13.73 -4.69
C LEU A 137 -13.90 15.11 -4.37
N LYS A 138 -15.18 15.33 -4.65
CA LYS A 138 -15.85 16.63 -4.51
C LYS A 138 -15.61 17.29 -3.14
N PRO A 139 -15.85 16.61 -2.00
CA PRO A 139 -15.62 17.21 -0.68
C PRO A 139 -14.16 17.54 -0.36
N SER A 140 -13.20 16.83 -0.97
CA SER A 140 -11.77 17.14 -0.80
C SER A 140 -11.38 18.49 -1.42
N TYR A 141 -12.08 18.91 -2.47
CA TYR A 141 -11.89 20.21 -3.14
C TYR A 141 -12.88 21.27 -2.68
N ARG A 142 -14.07 20.84 -2.22
CA ARG A 142 -15.18 21.69 -1.77
C ARG A 142 -15.80 21.11 -0.48
N PRO A 143 -15.23 21.42 0.69
CA PRO A 143 -15.68 20.82 1.96
C PRO A 143 -17.17 21.02 2.31
N ASP A 144 -17.79 22.07 1.75
CA ASP A 144 -19.22 22.35 1.88
C ASP A 144 -20.14 21.30 1.22
N HIS A 145 -19.58 20.40 0.39
CA HIS A 145 -20.30 19.28 -0.22
C HIS A 145 -20.13 17.93 0.50
N LEU A 146 -19.63 17.94 1.74
CA LEU A 146 -19.44 16.70 2.52
C LEU A 146 -20.75 15.96 2.76
N ASP A 147 -21.83 16.69 3.06
CA ASP A 147 -23.15 16.11 3.30
C ASP A 147 -23.66 15.31 2.10
N GLU A 148 -23.38 15.77 0.88
CA GLU A 148 -23.75 15.06 -0.35
C GLU A 148 -23.04 13.68 -0.44
N LEU A 149 -21.78 13.57 -0.02
CA LEU A 149 -21.06 12.30 0.05
C LEU A 149 -21.64 11.41 1.16
N MET A 150 -21.98 11.98 2.30
CA MET A 150 -22.55 11.24 3.45
C MET A 150 -23.92 10.64 3.14
N ASP A 151 -24.66 11.18 2.18
CA ASP A 151 -25.93 10.63 1.69
C ASP A 151 -25.72 9.42 0.74
N THR A 152 -24.48 9.05 0.43
CA THR A 152 -24.15 7.91 -0.45
C THR A 152 -23.66 6.72 0.37
N ALA A 153 -23.43 5.58 -0.32
CA ALA A 153 -22.75 4.41 0.25
C ALA A 153 -21.23 4.39 -0.06
N LEU A 154 -20.67 5.52 -0.51
CA LEU A 154 -19.27 5.61 -0.99
C LEU A 154 -18.28 5.96 0.11
N TRP A 155 -18.69 6.11 1.33
CA TRP A 155 -17.85 6.44 2.48
C TRP A 155 -17.98 5.41 3.60
N SER A 156 -17.00 5.39 4.47
CA SER A 156 -17.05 4.61 5.70
C SER A 156 -16.52 5.46 6.86
N PHE A 157 -17.01 5.20 8.04
CA PHE A 157 -16.63 5.94 9.25
C PHE A 157 -15.57 5.16 10.04
N LEU A 158 -14.44 5.80 10.30
CA LEU A 158 -13.47 5.31 11.27
C LEU A 158 -13.73 6.04 12.60
N PRO A 159 -14.22 5.36 13.65
CA PRO A 159 -14.42 6.00 14.95
C PRO A 159 -13.12 6.60 15.49
N LEU A 160 -13.21 7.80 16.07
CA LEU A 160 -12.04 8.49 16.62
C LEU A 160 -11.28 7.64 17.64
N GLU A 161 -12.00 6.90 18.46
CA GLU A 161 -11.39 5.98 19.44
C GLU A 161 -10.58 4.87 18.78
N ALA A 162 -11.06 4.33 17.66
CA ALA A 162 -10.33 3.31 16.89
C ALA A 162 -9.08 3.90 16.23
N TYR A 163 -9.17 5.11 15.68
CA TYR A 163 -8.02 5.84 15.17
C TYR A 163 -7.00 6.11 16.28
N GLN A 164 -7.41 6.61 17.43
CA GLN A 164 -6.53 6.91 18.56
C GLN A 164 -5.86 5.65 19.11
N ALA A 165 -6.57 4.51 19.15
CA ALA A 165 -6.00 3.23 19.57
C ALA A 165 -4.91 2.77 18.59
N TRP A 166 -5.16 2.86 17.31
CA TRP A 166 -4.17 2.57 16.27
C TRP A 166 -2.99 3.55 16.33
N PHE A 167 -3.25 4.86 16.41
CA PHE A 167 -2.23 5.91 16.44
C PHE A 167 -1.21 5.70 17.57
N LYS A 168 -1.66 5.28 18.75
CA LYS A 168 -0.79 4.95 19.90
C LYS A 168 0.12 3.73 19.65
N THR A 169 -0.14 2.92 18.64
CA THR A 169 0.75 1.80 18.27
C THR A 169 1.93 2.22 17.41
N LEU A 170 1.90 3.45 16.88
CA LEU A 170 2.99 3.98 16.05
C LEU A 170 4.18 4.41 16.93
N PRO A 171 5.42 4.39 16.38
CA PRO A 171 6.57 5.00 17.05
C PRO A 171 6.32 6.47 17.38
N GLU A 172 6.87 6.95 18.51
CA GLU A 172 6.68 8.33 18.98
C GLU A 172 7.11 9.38 17.94
N GLU A 173 8.18 9.12 17.21
CA GLU A 173 8.66 9.98 16.12
C GLU A 173 7.59 10.15 15.02
N VAL A 174 6.98 9.05 14.60
CA VAL A 174 5.90 9.06 13.59
C VAL A 174 4.66 9.78 14.11
N GLN A 175 4.29 9.56 15.39
CA GLN A 175 3.19 10.29 16.03
C GLN A 175 3.45 11.79 16.02
N SER A 176 4.68 12.19 16.35
CA SER A 176 5.11 13.60 16.36
C SER A 176 5.06 14.23 14.98
N GLU A 177 5.51 13.52 13.95
CA GLU A 177 5.44 13.99 12.56
C GLU A 177 4.00 14.17 12.08
N ILE A 178 3.13 13.18 12.32
CA ILE A 178 1.72 13.25 11.95
C ILE A 178 1.06 14.45 12.63
N ASN A 179 1.25 14.60 13.95
CA ASN A 179 0.68 15.73 14.68
C ASN A 179 1.28 17.08 14.27
N GLY A 180 2.55 17.11 13.88
CA GLY A 180 3.21 18.32 13.37
C GLY A 180 2.64 18.79 12.04
N TYR A 181 2.25 17.84 11.15
CA TYR A 181 1.68 18.14 9.83
C TYR A 181 0.18 18.43 9.88
N TRP A 182 -0.57 17.63 10.62
CA TRP A 182 -2.03 17.60 10.54
C TRP A 182 -2.72 18.11 11.80
N GLY A 183 -1.95 18.33 12.88
CA GLY A 183 -2.51 18.61 14.20
C GLY A 183 -3.04 17.35 14.89
N GLU A 184 -3.53 17.53 16.12
CA GLU A 184 -4.15 16.44 16.85
C GLU A 184 -5.52 16.08 16.23
N ALA A 185 -5.82 14.79 16.15
CA ALA A 185 -7.05 14.29 15.52
C ALA A 185 -8.33 14.90 16.09
N ASN A 186 -8.36 15.26 17.38
CA ASN A 186 -9.51 15.90 18.02
C ASN A 186 -9.78 17.32 17.51
N ASN A 187 -8.77 17.96 16.92
CA ASN A 187 -8.84 19.35 16.46
C ASN A 187 -8.90 19.45 14.93
N TYR A 188 -8.87 18.31 14.24
CA TYR A 188 -8.88 18.29 12.79
C TYR A 188 -10.32 18.40 12.26
N ALA A 189 -10.62 19.51 11.60
CA ALA A 189 -11.93 19.78 10.98
C ALA A 189 -11.97 19.39 9.49
N GLY A 190 -11.00 18.65 8.99
CA GLY A 190 -10.87 18.24 7.60
C GLY A 190 -11.25 16.79 7.34
N LEU A 191 -11.47 16.48 6.07
CA LEU A 191 -11.62 15.10 5.58
C LEU A 191 -10.26 14.40 5.55
N VAL A 192 -10.19 13.20 6.15
CA VAL A 192 -9.11 12.25 5.90
C VAL A 192 -9.64 11.29 4.83
N ALA A 193 -9.20 11.49 3.60
CA ALA A 193 -9.51 10.61 2.49
C ALA A 193 -8.52 9.45 2.41
#